data_36c1923e719d66e589a050fd47244ad6
#
_entry.id   36c1923e719d66e589a050fd47244ad6
#
_cell.length_a   1.000
_cell.length_b   1.000
_cell.length_c   1.000
_cell.angle_alpha   90.00
_cell.angle_beta   90.00
_cell.angle_gamma   90.00
#
_symmetry.space_group_name_H-M   'P 1'
#
loop_
_entity.id
_entity.type
_entity.pdbx_description
1 polymer ?
#
loop_
_entity_poly.entity_id
_entity_poly.type
_entity_poly.pdbx_seq_one_letter_code
_entity_poly.pdbx_strand_id
1 'polypeptide(L)'
;ISNCDKITPGMLMAAMRLNIPVTFVSGGPMEAGKTKLGVIKLDLVDAMVMAADSNVSDEEVAEVERSACPTCGSCSGMFTANSMNCLTEALGLSLPGNGTVVATHADREELFKRAGRLAVDLCKRYYEQEDASVLPRSIGFKAFENAVTLDIAMGGSTNTILHILAIAQEAEIDFTLKDIDRLSRSVPQLCKVAPNTQKYHIEDVHRAGGIMAILGELDRAGKLHADAPTVHTRTMKDALDQWDIMRTQSPEVQKFYKAGPAGKPSQIAFSQATRWPSLDVDRADGCIRSVEHAYSQEGGLAVLFGNIALNGCVVKTAGVDDSLLVFEGPAHVTESQDEAVEHVLNDSVKAGEVVIVRYEGPKGGPGMQEMLYPTSYIKSKGLGKACALLTDGRFSGGTSGLSIGHASPEAAAGGAIGLIRNGDRIRIDIPNRSINVLLSDEELARRRTEQDAKGWKPALPRPRKVSAALKAYAKLVMSADKGAVRDLSLLDD
;
A
#
# COMPACT_ATOMS: atom_id res chain seq x y z
N ILE A 1 -4.49 -12.33 14.85
CA ILE A 1 -5.54 -11.92 13.88
C ILE A 1 -5.48 -10.42 13.70
N SER A 2 -5.33 -9.95 12.49
CA SER A 2 -5.32 -8.53 12.13
C SER A 2 -6.05 -8.31 10.81
N ASN A 3 -6.68 -7.13 10.62
CA ASN A 3 -7.41 -6.82 9.39
C ASN A 3 -7.43 -5.31 9.09
N CYS A 4 -6.43 -4.59 9.57
CA CYS A 4 -6.38 -3.13 9.44
C CYS A 4 -5.01 -2.71 8.88
N ASP A 5 -4.99 -1.60 8.19
CA ASP A 5 -3.81 -1.01 7.55
C ASP A 5 -2.66 -0.68 8.51
N LYS A 6 -2.94 -0.45 9.79
CA LYS A 6 -1.93 -0.17 10.83
C LYS A 6 -1.70 -1.36 11.77
N ILE A 7 -2.73 -2.18 11.99
CA ILE A 7 -2.62 -3.31 12.92
C ILE A 7 -1.79 -4.43 12.30
N THR A 8 -1.98 -4.78 11.03
CA THR A 8 -1.22 -5.85 10.38
C THR A 8 0.30 -5.57 10.38
N PRO A 9 0.80 -4.40 9.95
CA PRO A 9 2.24 -4.12 10.04
C PRO A 9 2.73 -4.03 11.49
N GLY A 10 1.96 -3.45 12.43
CA GLY A 10 2.34 -3.41 13.83
C GLY A 10 2.47 -4.80 14.46
N MET A 11 1.58 -5.74 14.10
CA MET A 11 1.68 -7.13 14.54
C MET A 11 2.84 -7.87 13.90
N LEU A 12 3.17 -7.59 12.63
CA LEU A 12 4.38 -8.12 11.97
C LEU A 12 5.65 -7.61 12.65
N MET A 13 5.73 -6.31 12.94
CA MET A 13 6.85 -5.74 13.71
C MET A 13 7.00 -6.42 15.07
N ALA A 14 5.89 -6.60 15.82
CA ALA A 14 5.90 -7.30 17.10
C ALA A 14 6.35 -8.77 16.96
N ALA A 15 5.88 -9.48 15.95
CA ALA A 15 6.29 -10.85 15.67
C ALA A 15 7.79 -10.97 15.40
N MET A 16 8.35 -10.06 14.59
CA MET A 16 9.78 -10.02 14.30
C MET A 16 10.60 -9.69 15.56
N ARG A 17 10.16 -8.73 16.38
CA ARG A 17 10.85 -8.34 17.61
C ARG A 17 10.84 -9.46 18.65
N LEU A 18 9.69 -10.10 18.88
CA LEU A 18 9.54 -11.20 19.84
C LEU A 18 10.18 -12.50 19.36
N ASN A 19 10.21 -12.71 18.06
CA ASN A 19 10.76 -13.90 17.39
C ASN A 19 10.27 -15.23 18.00
N ILE A 20 8.95 -15.36 18.14
CA ILE A 20 8.26 -16.57 18.61
C ILE A 20 7.39 -17.15 17.48
N PRO A 21 7.04 -18.45 17.52
CA PRO A 21 6.20 -19.06 16.49
C PRO A 21 4.92 -18.28 16.26
N VAL A 22 4.61 -17.96 15.01
CA VAL A 22 3.46 -17.13 14.64
C VAL A 22 2.90 -17.57 13.29
N THR A 23 1.59 -17.44 13.13
CA THR A 23 0.92 -17.42 11.81
C THR A 23 -0.08 -16.28 11.78
N PHE A 24 -0.13 -15.58 10.64
CA PHE A 24 -1.06 -14.48 10.43
C PHE A 24 -2.34 -14.99 9.78
N VAL A 25 -3.47 -14.49 10.25
CA VAL A 25 -4.77 -14.68 9.62
C VAL A 25 -5.57 -13.39 9.67
N SER A 26 -6.04 -12.91 8.52
CA SER A 26 -6.82 -11.67 8.44
C SER A 26 -8.32 -11.93 8.55
N GLY A 27 -9.08 -10.91 8.93
CA GLY A 27 -10.54 -10.96 8.90
C GLY A 27 -11.14 -11.02 7.49
N GLY A 28 -10.34 -10.74 6.48
CA GLY A 28 -10.73 -10.75 5.07
C GLY A 28 -11.23 -9.41 4.53
N PRO A 29 -11.19 -9.23 3.20
CA PRO A 29 -11.73 -8.06 2.52
C PRO A 29 -13.25 -8.05 2.53
N MET A 30 -13.86 -6.85 2.38
CA MET A 30 -15.30 -6.76 2.13
C MET A 30 -15.60 -7.04 0.64
N GLU A 31 -16.87 -7.33 0.35
CA GLU A 31 -17.38 -7.39 -1.01
C GLU A 31 -17.39 -5.99 -1.65
N ALA A 32 -17.24 -5.91 -2.97
CA ALA A 32 -17.38 -4.66 -3.68
C ALA A 32 -18.78 -4.07 -3.56
N GLY A 33 -18.91 -2.75 -3.45
CA GLY A 33 -20.17 -2.05 -3.44
C GLY A 33 -20.91 -2.17 -4.77
N LYS A 34 -22.25 -2.15 -4.74
CA LYS A 34 -23.11 -2.16 -5.92
C LYS A 34 -24.32 -1.27 -5.68
N THR A 35 -24.57 -0.34 -6.58
CA THR A 35 -25.78 0.49 -6.54
C THR A 35 -26.96 -0.16 -7.26
N LYS A 36 -28.16 0.31 -6.98
CA LYS A 36 -29.36 -0.01 -7.76
C LYS A 36 -29.38 0.67 -9.14
N LEU A 37 -28.58 1.72 -9.30
CA LEU A 37 -28.53 2.56 -10.52
C LEU A 37 -27.72 1.94 -11.67
N GLY A 38 -27.07 0.80 -11.44
CA GLY A 38 -26.30 0.07 -12.47
C GLY A 38 -25.37 -0.99 -11.89
N VAL A 39 -24.72 -1.74 -12.78
CA VAL A 39 -23.78 -2.83 -12.45
C VAL A 39 -22.35 -2.31 -12.19
N ILE A 40 -22.21 -1.07 -11.77
CA ILE A 40 -20.90 -0.48 -11.48
C ILE A 40 -20.51 -0.92 -10.08
N LYS A 41 -19.33 -1.55 -9.95
CA LYS A 41 -18.73 -1.81 -8.64
C LYS A 41 -18.18 -0.51 -8.07
N LEU A 42 -18.36 -0.35 -6.76
CA LEU A 42 -17.99 0.86 -6.02
C LEU A 42 -17.10 0.53 -4.84
N ASP A 43 -16.33 1.53 -4.44
CA ASP A 43 -15.57 1.53 -3.19
C ASP A 43 -15.70 2.87 -2.44
N LEU A 44 -15.00 2.99 -1.30
CA LEU A 44 -15.01 4.19 -0.46
C LEU A 44 -14.56 5.45 -1.25
N VAL A 45 -13.58 5.32 -2.16
CA VAL A 45 -13.04 6.47 -2.89
C VAL A 45 -14.07 7.01 -3.88
N ASP A 46 -14.83 6.13 -4.54
CA ASP A 46 -15.90 6.54 -5.43
C ASP A 46 -16.96 7.36 -4.68
N ALA A 47 -17.34 6.93 -3.48
CA ALA A 47 -18.29 7.67 -2.64
C ALA A 47 -17.75 9.06 -2.25
N MET A 48 -16.47 9.15 -1.88
CA MET A 48 -15.85 10.43 -1.50
C MET A 48 -15.73 11.40 -2.69
N VAL A 49 -15.38 10.89 -3.87
CA VAL A 49 -15.27 11.69 -5.10
C VAL A 49 -16.64 12.22 -5.49
N MET A 50 -17.68 11.39 -5.48
CA MET A 50 -19.05 11.78 -5.82
C MET A 50 -19.63 12.77 -4.81
N ALA A 51 -19.39 12.58 -3.51
CA ALA A 51 -19.86 13.49 -2.46
C ALA A 51 -19.23 14.90 -2.56
N ALA A 52 -18.08 15.03 -3.21
CA ALA A 52 -17.41 16.32 -3.40
C ALA A 52 -17.67 16.94 -4.79
N ASP A 53 -18.41 16.25 -5.67
CA ASP A 53 -18.76 16.74 -7.01
C ASP A 53 -20.11 17.46 -6.96
N SER A 54 -20.10 18.77 -7.21
CA SER A 54 -21.31 19.60 -7.22
C SER A 54 -22.31 19.30 -8.35
N ASN A 55 -21.92 18.46 -9.32
CA ASN A 55 -22.80 18.04 -10.42
C ASN A 55 -23.56 16.74 -10.09
N VAL A 56 -23.28 16.10 -8.98
CA VAL A 56 -23.96 14.88 -8.51
C VAL A 56 -25.08 15.26 -7.57
N SER A 57 -26.29 14.70 -7.74
CA SER A 57 -27.43 15.00 -6.89
C SER A 57 -27.31 14.36 -5.51
N ASP A 58 -27.97 14.96 -4.51
CA ASP A 58 -28.00 14.45 -3.13
C ASP A 58 -28.56 13.01 -3.07
N GLU A 59 -29.52 12.66 -3.95
CA GLU A 59 -30.07 11.31 -4.02
C GLU A 59 -29.03 10.29 -4.51
N GLU A 60 -28.23 10.65 -5.52
CA GLU A 60 -27.15 9.78 -6.05
C GLU A 60 -26.04 9.63 -5.00
N VAL A 61 -25.62 10.72 -4.35
CA VAL A 61 -24.65 10.67 -3.25
C VAL A 61 -25.13 9.75 -2.13
N ALA A 62 -26.40 9.91 -1.70
CA ALA A 62 -26.98 9.07 -0.65
C ALA A 62 -27.09 7.56 -1.05
N GLU A 63 -27.33 7.25 -2.31
CA GLU A 63 -27.32 5.86 -2.80
C GLU A 63 -25.91 5.27 -2.79
N VAL A 64 -24.91 6.02 -3.25
CA VAL A 64 -23.51 5.57 -3.27
C VAL A 64 -22.95 5.42 -1.86
N GLU A 65 -23.24 6.37 -0.95
CA GLU A 65 -22.84 6.31 0.45
C GLU A 65 -23.34 5.03 1.14
N ARG A 66 -24.59 4.63 0.89
CA ARG A 66 -25.17 3.38 1.42
C ARG A 66 -24.60 2.11 0.79
N SER A 67 -24.03 2.22 -0.42
CA SER A 67 -23.69 1.06 -1.26
C SER A 67 -22.19 0.79 -1.35
N ALA A 68 -21.31 1.81 -1.15
CA ALA A 68 -19.88 1.71 -1.40
C ALA A 68 -19.14 0.77 -0.44
N CYS A 69 -19.60 0.67 0.81
CA CYS A 69 -19.03 -0.23 1.84
C CYS A 69 -20.10 -1.19 2.37
N PRO A 70 -20.52 -2.19 1.58
CA PRO A 70 -21.78 -2.91 1.82
C PRO A 70 -21.69 -3.98 2.91
N THR A 71 -20.51 -4.50 3.24
CA THR A 71 -20.35 -5.69 4.10
C THR A 71 -19.30 -5.45 5.19
N CYS A 72 -19.16 -6.42 6.12
CA CYS A 72 -18.00 -6.46 7.01
C CYS A 72 -16.72 -6.81 6.22
N GLY A 73 -15.57 -6.45 6.78
CA GLY A 73 -14.25 -6.72 6.22
C GLY A 73 -13.36 -5.49 6.17
N SER A 74 -12.16 -5.64 5.64
CA SER A 74 -11.30 -4.53 5.22
C SER A 74 -11.82 -3.92 3.89
N CYS A 75 -11.06 -3.05 3.24
CA CYS A 75 -11.49 -2.46 1.97
C CYS A 75 -11.76 -3.52 0.88
N SER A 76 -12.62 -3.21 -0.11
CA SER A 76 -12.87 -4.11 -1.25
C SER A 76 -11.80 -4.04 -2.34
N GLY A 77 -10.95 -3.00 -2.37
CA GLY A 77 -9.84 -2.80 -3.31
C GLY A 77 -8.47 -3.12 -2.72
N MET A 78 -7.40 -2.93 -3.51
CA MET A 78 -6.01 -3.10 -3.10
C MET A 78 -5.51 -1.84 -2.37
N PHE A 79 -6.18 -1.50 -1.27
CA PHE A 79 -5.77 -0.47 -0.34
C PHE A 79 -4.78 -1.05 0.68
N THR A 80 -4.31 -0.25 1.62
CA THR A 80 -3.21 -0.65 2.51
C THR A 80 -3.52 -1.91 3.33
N ALA A 81 -4.73 -2.05 3.88
CA ALA A 81 -5.10 -3.22 4.68
C ALA A 81 -5.00 -4.52 3.86
N ASN A 82 -5.61 -4.54 2.67
CA ASN A 82 -5.55 -5.71 1.80
C ASN A 82 -4.14 -5.95 1.26
N SER A 83 -3.41 -4.90 0.87
CA SER A 83 -2.00 -5.05 0.46
C SER A 83 -1.19 -5.74 1.56
N MET A 84 -1.27 -5.27 2.81
CA MET A 84 -0.55 -5.90 3.93
C MET A 84 -1.00 -7.34 4.20
N ASN A 85 -2.31 -7.64 4.11
CA ASN A 85 -2.83 -9.00 4.28
C ASN A 85 -2.33 -9.94 3.15
N CYS A 86 -2.19 -9.44 1.92
CA CYS A 86 -1.61 -10.18 0.80
C CYS A 86 -0.10 -10.39 0.98
N LEU A 87 0.62 -9.37 1.47
CA LEU A 87 2.06 -9.47 1.71
C LEU A 87 2.40 -10.54 2.75
N THR A 88 1.52 -10.82 3.74
CA THR A 88 1.77 -11.92 4.69
C THR A 88 1.83 -13.30 4.02
N GLU A 89 1.12 -13.50 2.88
CA GLU A 89 1.23 -14.72 2.08
C GLU A 89 2.60 -14.82 1.39
N ALA A 90 3.07 -13.72 0.78
CA ALA A 90 4.36 -13.69 0.08
C ALA A 90 5.56 -13.74 1.05
N LEU A 91 5.42 -13.18 2.26
CA LEU A 91 6.38 -13.35 3.36
C LEU A 91 6.43 -14.80 3.88
N GLY A 92 5.48 -15.66 3.49
CA GLY A 92 5.37 -17.02 3.97
C GLY A 92 4.82 -17.14 5.41
N LEU A 93 4.20 -16.10 5.97
CA LEU A 93 3.74 -16.05 7.36
C LEU A 93 2.23 -16.29 7.52
N SER A 94 1.50 -16.56 6.44
CA SER A 94 0.07 -16.87 6.45
C SER A 94 -0.30 -17.98 5.47
N LEU A 95 -1.51 -18.51 5.63
CA LEU A 95 -2.06 -19.50 4.72
C LEU A 95 -2.53 -18.87 3.40
N PRO A 96 -2.50 -19.61 2.27
CA PRO A 96 -3.08 -19.15 1.00
C PRO A 96 -4.55 -18.73 1.13
N GLY A 97 -4.90 -17.63 0.47
CA GLY A 97 -6.22 -17.02 0.53
C GLY A 97 -6.42 -16.05 1.70
N ASN A 98 -5.38 -15.85 2.52
CA ASN A 98 -5.44 -14.93 3.66
C ASN A 98 -5.88 -13.52 3.25
N GLY A 99 -5.31 -12.96 2.20
CA GLY A 99 -5.60 -11.62 1.71
C GLY A 99 -6.85 -11.52 0.83
N THR A 100 -7.44 -12.62 0.34
CA THR A 100 -8.38 -12.55 -0.77
C THR A 100 -9.77 -13.18 -0.52
N VAL A 101 -9.93 -14.15 0.39
CA VAL A 101 -11.25 -14.66 0.76
C VAL A 101 -12.06 -13.56 1.46
N VAL A 102 -13.24 -13.24 0.96
CA VAL A 102 -14.07 -12.18 1.56
C VAL A 102 -14.52 -12.52 2.99
N ALA A 103 -14.65 -11.50 3.84
CA ALA A 103 -14.96 -11.65 5.26
C ALA A 103 -16.32 -12.30 5.52
N THR A 104 -17.28 -12.14 4.62
CA THR A 104 -18.62 -12.71 4.71
C THR A 104 -18.66 -14.21 4.41
N HIS A 105 -17.64 -14.77 3.73
CA HIS A 105 -17.67 -16.15 3.25
C HIS A 105 -17.32 -17.18 4.34
N ALA A 106 -18.05 -18.30 4.38
CA ALA A 106 -17.82 -19.38 5.34
C ALA A 106 -16.43 -20.03 5.27
N ASP A 107 -15.78 -20.05 4.08
CA ASP A 107 -14.42 -20.56 3.93
C ASP A 107 -13.40 -19.75 4.75
N ARG A 108 -13.72 -18.49 5.11
CA ARG A 108 -12.91 -17.68 6.03
C ARG A 108 -12.86 -18.29 7.45
N GLU A 109 -13.96 -18.82 7.94
CA GLU A 109 -13.99 -19.51 9.24
C GLU A 109 -13.09 -20.76 9.23
N GLU A 110 -13.11 -21.54 8.14
CA GLU A 110 -12.22 -22.70 8.00
C GLU A 110 -10.75 -22.28 7.93
N LEU A 111 -10.45 -21.14 7.30
CA LEU A 111 -9.10 -20.57 7.29
C LEU A 111 -8.62 -20.23 8.71
N PHE A 112 -9.47 -19.67 9.56
CA PHE A 112 -9.15 -19.43 10.98
C PHE A 112 -8.85 -20.73 11.73
N LYS A 113 -9.66 -21.77 11.53
CA LYS A 113 -9.44 -23.10 12.16
C LYS A 113 -8.11 -23.72 11.72
N ARG A 114 -7.78 -23.61 10.43
CA ARG A 114 -6.50 -24.08 9.88
C ARG A 114 -5.32 -23.29 10.45
N ALA A 115 -5.41 -21.95 10.52
CA ALA A 115 -4.38 -21.12 11.12
C ALA A 115 -4.16 -21.45 12.62
N GLY A 116 -5.25 -21.72 13.36
CA GLY A 116 -5.16 -22.13 14.76
C GLY A 116 -4.43 -23.47 14.94
N ARG A 117 -4.72 -24.48 14.10
CA ARG A 117 -4.00 -25.76 14.10
C ARG A 117 -2.52 -25.55 13.75
N LEU A 118 -2.24 -24.76 12.70
CA LEU A 118 -0.88 -24.43 12.29
C LEU A 118 -0.10 -23.75 13.42
N ALA A 119 -0.70 -22.81 14.14
CA ALA A 119 -0.03 -22.15 15.28
C ALA A 119 0.41 -23.16 16.35
N VAL A 120 -0.43 -24.16 16.66
CA VAL A 120 -0.09 -25.25 17.59
C VAL A 120 1.05 -26.09 17.05
N ASP A 121 1.02 -26.45 15.76
CA ASP A 121 2.06 -27.27 15.14
C ASP A 121 3.42 -26.52 15.11
N LEU A 122 3.42 -25.22 14.81
CA LEU A 122 4.64 -24.39 14.86
C LEU A 122 5.21 -24.33 16.29
N CYS A 123 4.36 -24.19 17.30
CA CYS A 123 4.81 -24.21 18.71
C CYS A 123 5.43 -25.56 19.08
N LYS A 124 4.82 -26.71 18.67
CA LYS A 124 5.40 -28.03 18.91
C LYS A 124 6.74 -28.20 18.23
N ARG A 125 6.86 -27.80 16.97
CA ARG A 125 8.12 -27.85 16.22
C ARG A 125 9.21 -27.05 16.95
N TYR A 126 8.92 -25.84 17.40
CA TYR A 126 9.91 -25.02 18.09
C TYR A 126 10.24 -25.52 19.49
N TYR A 127 9.24 -25.74 20.34
CA TYR A 127 9.47 -26.03 21.77
C TYR A 127 9.74 -27.51 22.08
N GLU A 128 9.26 -28.45 21.24
CA GLU A 128 9.43 -29.89 21.47
C GLU A 128 10.50 -30.50 20.54
N GLN A 129 10.74 -29.90 19.35
CA GLN A 129 11.65 -30.44 18.34
C GLN A 129 12.86 -29.53 18.07
N GLU A 130 12.97 -28.40 18.77
CA GLU A 130 14.03 -27.38 18.64
C GLU A 130 14.18 -26.82 17.21
N ASP A 131 13.10 -26.81 16.43
CA ASP A 131 13.09 -26.34 15.05
C ASP A 131 12.96 -24.80 14.96
N ALA A 132 14.10 -24.11 14.95
CA ALA A 132 14.15 -22.66 14.82
C ALA A 132 13.73 -22.13 13.44
N SER A 133 13.57 -23.00 12.44
CA SER A 133 13.16 -22.59 11.08
C SER A 133 11.74 -22.06 11.01
N VAL A 134 10.91 -22.33 12.04
CA VAL A 134 9.53 -21.83 12.14
C VAL A 134 9.40 -20.43 12.72
N LEU A 135 10.49 -19.83 13.18
CA LEU A 135 10.49 -18.49 13.77
C LEU A 135 10.34 -17.43 12.67
N PRO A 136 9.64 -16.30 12.93
CA PRO A 136 9.37 -15.30 11.90
C PRO A 136 10.65 -14.66 11.31
N ARG A 137 11.74 -14.50 12.07
CA ARG A 137 13.00 -13.97 11.51
C ARG A 137 13.69 -14.95 10.55
N SER A 138 13.37 -16.26 10.59
CA SER A 138 13.96 -17.26 9.71
C SER A 138 13.56 -17.12 8.25
N ILE A 139 12.51 -16.34 7.93
CA ILE A 139 12.09 -16.10 6.54
C ILE A 139 13.17 -15.41 5.68
N GLY A 140 14.01 -14.57 6.31
CA GLY A 140 15.18 -13.97 5.72
C GLY A 140 14.90 -12.96 4.58
N PHE A 141 15.96 -12.42 3.99
CA PHE A 141 15.92 -11.37 2.97
C PHE A 141 15.07 -11.75 1.73
N LYS A 142 15.14 -12.99 1.27
CA LYS A 142 14.39 -13.48 0.10
C LYS A 142 12.87 -13.35 0.24
N ALA A 143 12.33 -13.56 1.43
CA ALA A 143 10.90 -13.40 1.66
C ALA A 143 10.47 -11.94 1.58
N PHE A 144 11.31 -10.99 2.00
CA PHE A 144 11.07 -9.56 1.83
C PHE A 144 11.10 -9.16 0.34
N GLU A 145 12.03 -9.68 -0.44
CA GLU A 145 12.01 -9.48 -1.89
C GLU A 145 10.75 -10.06 -2.53
N ASN A 146 10.31 -11.26 -2.15
CA ASN A 146 9.05 -11.85 -2.62
C ASN A 146 7.85 -10.98 -2.28
N ALA A 147 7.79 -10.44 -1.05
CA ALA A 147 6.69 -9.57 -0.63
C ALA A 147 6.65 -8.27 -1.45
N VAL A 148 7.78 -7.61 -1.66
CA VAL A 148 7.86 -6.39 -2.47
C VAL A 148 7.61 -6.69 -3.95
N THR A 149 8.09 -7.82 -4.46
CA THR A 149 7.82 -8.28 -5.83
C THR A 149 6.31 -8.48 -6.05
N LEU A 150 5.61 -9.10 -5.09
CA LEU A 150 4.15 -9.18 -5.12
C LEU A 150 3.51 -7.80 -5.11
N ASP A 151 3.94 -6.91 -4.21
CA ASP A 151 3.35 -5.57 -4.05
C ASP A 151 3.45 -4.75 -5.34
N ILE A 152 4.61 -4.80 -5.99
CA ILE A 152 4.87 -4.18 -7.29
C ILE A 152 3.97 -4.79 -8.39
N ALA A 153 3.88 -6.13 -8.45
CA ALA A 153 3.11 -6.83 -9.47
C ALA A 153 1.60 -6.62 -9.34
N MET A 154 1.08 -6.42 -8.14
CA MET A 154 -0.34 -6.18 -7.90
C MET A 154 -0.72 -4.69 -7.82
N GLY A 155 0.26 -3.77 -7.91
CA GLY A 155 0.03 -2.33 -7.78
C GLY A 155 -0.53 -1.96 -6.41
N GLY A 156 0.13 -2.42 -5.35
CA GLY A 156 -0.28 -2.23 -3.96
C GLY A 156 -0.20 -0.79 -3.47
N SER A 157 -0.33 -0.60 -2.18
CA SER A 157 -0.31 0.72 -1.55
C SER A 157 1.12 1.23 -1.35
N THR A 158 1.37 2.54 -1.53
CA THR A 158 2.66 3.13 -1.15
C THR A 158 2.98 2.98 0.34
N ASN A 159 1.94 2.85 1.19
CA ASN A 159 2.12 2.60 2.62
C ASN A 159 2.80 1.25 2.90
N THR A 160 2.64 0.25 2.04
CA THR A 160 3.33 -1.04 2.19
C THR A 160 4.83 -0.89 2.16
N ILE A 161 5.36 0.03 1.37
CA ILE A 161 6.80 0.34 1.32
C ILE A 161 7.29 0.84 2.68
N LEU A 162 6.58 1.80 3.28
CA LEU A 162 6.88 2.27 4.63
C LEU A 162 6.85 1.13 5.66
N HIS A 163 5.81 0.28 5.56
CA HIS A 163 5.58 -0.80 6.51
C HIS A 163 6.57 -1.94 6.36
N ILE A 164 6.94 -2.32 5.14
CA ILE A 164 7.92 -3.40 4.92
C ILE A 164 9.31 -3.01 5.40
N LEU A 165 9.70 -1.74 5.22
CA LEU A 165 10.94 -1.20 5.78
C LEU A 165 10.93 -1.22 7.31
N ALA A 166 9.80 -0.88 7.94
CA ALA A 166 9.64 -0.95 9.39
C ALA A 166 9.74 -2.40 9.91
N ILE A 167 9.13 -3.35 9.20
CA ILE A 167 9.17 -4.77 9.55
C ILE A 167 10.58 -5.32 9.36
N ALA A 168 11.29 -4.94 8.29
CA ALA A 168 12.67 -5.33 8.05
C ALA A 168 13.61 -4.83 9.14
N GLN A 169 13.42 -3.58 9.60
CA GLN A 169 14.18 -3.02 10.73
C GLN A 169 13.99 -3.84 12.02
N GLU A 170 12.75 -4.24 12.33
CA GLU A 170 12.47 -5.09 13.49
C GLU A 170 12.97 -6.54 13.34
N ALA A 171 13.07 -7.01 12.10
CA ALA A 171 13.63 -8.32 11.77
C ALA A 171 15.16 -8.34 11.73
N GLU A 172 15.81 -7.17 11.84
CA GLU A 172 17.26 -6.99 11.69
C GLU A 172 17.76 -7.41 10.30
N ILE A 173 16.95 -7.13 9.27
CA ILE A 173 17.27 -7.40 7.86
C ILE A 173 17.61 -6.08 7.17
N ASP A 174 18.79 -6.02 6.54
CA ASP A 174 19.23 -4.84 5.78
C ASP A 174 18.50 -4.78 4.41
N PHE A 175 17.24 -4.37 4.47
CA PHE A 175 16.36 -4.19 3.32
C PHE A 175 16.03 -2.71 3.16
N THR A 176 16.27 -2.15 1.97
CA THR A 176 16.29 -0.71 1.74
C THR A 176 15.43 -0.26 0.56
N LEU A 177 15.22 1.07 0.43
CA LEU A 177 14.57 1.64 -0.76
C LEU A 177 15.33 1.34 -2.07
N LYS A 178 16.66 1.08 -2.02
CA LYS A 178 17.43 0.68 -3.20
C LYS A 178 17.05 -0.71 -3.70
N ASP A 179 16.74 -1.64 -2.78
CA ASP A 179 16.25 -2.96 -3.14
C ASP A 179 14.87 -2.87 -3.78
N ILE A 180 14.01 -2.00 -3.23
CA ILE A 180 12.68 -1.73 -3.78
C ILE A 180 12.78 -1.10 -5.18
N ASP A 181 13.66 -0.11 -5.38
CA ASP A 181 13.89 0.49 -6.70
C ASP A 181 14.37 -0.56 -7.72
N ARG A 182 15.35 -1.39 -7.33
CA ARG A 182 15.86 -2.48 -8.18
C ARG A 182 14.75 -3.43 -8.62
N LEU A 183 13.90 -3.88 -7.68
CA LEU A 183 12.77 -4.75 -7.98
C LEU A 183 11.76 -4.06 -8.88
N SER A 184 11.42 -2.79 -8.61
CA SER A 184 10.42 -2.03 -9.36
C SER A 184 10.75 -1.83 -10.84
N ARG A 185 12.03 -1.86 -11.19
CA ARG A 185 12.51 -1.77 -12.58
C ARG A 185 12.40 -3.07 -13.37
N SER A 186 12.26 -4.20 -12.66
CA SER A 186 12.31 -5.53 -13.28
C SER A 186 11.02 -6.32 -13.15
N VAL A 187 10.16 -5.97 -12.22
CA VAL A 187 8.91 -6.68 -11.94
C VAL A 187 7.76 -6.04 -12.71
N PRO A 188 7.06 -6.78 -13.61
CA PRO A 188 5.92 -6.24 -14.34
C PRO A 188 4.68 -6.11 -13.46
N GLN A 189 3.76 -5.21 -13.85
CA GLN A 189 2.45 -5.14 -13.23
C GLN A 189 1.51 -6.18 -13.82
N LEU A 190 1.16 -7.20 -13.05
CA LEU A 190 0.36 -8.35 -13.50
C LEU A 190 -1.11 -8.27 -13.09
N CYS A 191 -1.43 -7.45 -12.08
CA CYS A 191 -2.78 -7.30 -11.57
C CYS A 191 -3.13 -5.82 -11.40
N LYS A 192 -4.34 -5.44 -11.77
CA LYS A 192 -4.84 -4.07 -11.62
C LYS A 192 -6.25 -4.11 -11.07
N VAL A 193 -6.43 -3.61 -9.86
CA VAL A 193 -7.70 -3.62 -9.12
C VAL A 193 -8.00 -2.24 -8.52
N ALA A 194 -9.19 -2.04 -8.02
CA ALA A 194 -9.57 -0.81 -7.34
C ALA A 194 -8.49 -0.37 -6.31
N PRO A 195 -8.13 0.90 -6.22
CA PRO A 195 -8.71 2.09 -6.85
C PRO A 195 -8.15 2.40 -8.26
N ASN A 196 -7.27 1.56 -8.83
CA ASN A 196 -6.60 1.80 -10.12
C ASN A 196 -7.48 1.40 -11.33
N THR A 197 -8.58 0.71 -11.07
CA THR A 197 -9.63 0.35 -12.04
C THR A 197 -10.94 0.10 -11.29
N GLN A 198 -12.06 0.35 -11.94
CA GLN A 198 -13.39 -0.03 -11.43
C GLN A 198 -13.79 -1.47 -11.82
N LYS A 199 -13.05 -2.10 -12.75
CA LYS A 199 -13.39 -3.42 -13.31
C LYS A 199 -13.24 -4.54 -12.29
N TYR A 200 -12.14 -4.53 -11.52
CA TYR A 200 -11.75 -5.61 -10.63
C TYR A 200 -11.57 -5.13 -9.19
N HIS A 201 -11.96 -5.99 -8.24
CA HIS A 201 -11.81 -5.84 -6.79
C HIS A 201 -11.11 -7.08 -6.21
N ILE A 202 -10.89 -7.13 -4.90
CA ILE A 202 -10.19 -8.26 -4.27
C ILE A 202 -10.93 -9.59 -4.47
N GLU A 203 -12.26 -9.58 -4.50
CA GLU A 203 -13.08 -10.77 -4.80
C GLU A 203 -12.76 -11.38 -6.18
N ASP A 204 -12.38 -10.55 -7.16
CA ASP A 204 -11.98 -11.00 -8.50
C ASP A 204 -10.55 -11.58 -8.49
N VAL A 205 -9.65 -11.01 -7.69
CA VAL A 205 -8.30 -11.59 -7.47
C VAL A 205 -8.43 -12.99 -6.87
N HIS A 206 -9.33 -13.18 -5.88
CA HIS A 206 -9.59 -14.50 -5.30
C HIS A 206 -10.06 -15.48 -6.37
N ARG A 207 -11.05 -15.10 -7.18
CA ARG A 207 -11.57 -15.91 -8.29
C ARG A 207 -10.48 -16.28 -9.31
N ALA A 208 -9.48 -15.44 -9.50
CA ALA A 208 -8.35 -15.67 -10.42
C ALA A 208 -7.23 -16.54 -9.81
N GLY A 209 -7.41 -17.09 -8.60
CA GLY A 209 -6.47 -17.94 -7.90
C GLY A 209 -5.69 -17.24 -6.77
N GLY A 210 -6.12 -16.04 -6.39
CA GLY A 210 -5.58 -15.30 -5.25
C GLY A 210 -4.11 -14.93 -5.41
N ILE A 211 -3.45 -14.75 -4.28
CA ILE A 211 -2.04 -14.36 -4.23
C ILE A 211 -1.13 -15.45 -4.79
N MET A 212 -1.46 -16.72 -4.57
CA MET A 212 -0.66 -17.81 -5.10
C MET A 212 -0.63 -17.84 -6.64
N ALA A 213 -1.68 -17.36 -7.31
CA ALA A 213 -1.68 -17.23 -8.77
C ALA A 213 -0.76 -16.09 -9.24
N ILE A 214 -0.73 -14.94 -8.57
CA ILE A 214 0.22 -13.84 -8.89
C ILE A 214 1.66 -14.31 -8.67
N LEU A 215 1.95 -14.93 -7.51
CA LEU A 215 3.27 -15.48 -7.20
C LEU A 215 3.65 -16.59 -8.20
N GLY A 216 2.68 -17.39 -8.65
CA GLY A 216 2.88 -18.41 -9.67
C GLY A 216 3.29 -17.84 -11.04
N GLU A 217 2.68 -16.72 -11.47
CA GLU A 217 3.09 -16.01 -12.69
C GLU A 217 4.50 -15.42 -12.55
N LEU A 218 4.81 -14.85 -11.38
CA LEU A 218 6.15 -14.31 -11.08
C LEU A 218 7.22 -15.41 -11.06
N ASP A 219 6.90 -16.60 -10.52
CA ASP A 219 7.81 -17.73 -10.51
C ASP A 219 8.07 -18.28 -11.92
N ARG A 220 7.02 -18.40 -12.76
CA ARG A 220 7.16 -18.77 -14.17
C ARG A 220 8.06 -17.80 -14.95
N ALA A 221 8.08 -16.54 -14.54
CA ALA A 221 8.92 -15.49 -15.11
C ALA A 221 10.33 -15.42 -14.49
N GLY A 222 10.67 -16.28 -13.54
CA GLY A 222 11.96 -16.25 -12.83
C GLY A 222 12.16 -15.01 -11.97
N LYS A 223 11.05 -14.41 -11.45
CA LYS A 223 11.05 -13.20 -10.63
C LYS A 223 10.77 -13.46 -9.15
N LEU A 224 10.72 -14.71 -8.72
CA LEU A 224 10.38 -15.11 -7.35
C LEU A 224 11.49 -15.98 -6.76
N HIS A 225 11.75 -15.81 -5.47
CA HIS A 225 12.57 -16.74 -4.68
C HIS A 225 11.70 -17.92 -4.22
N ALA A 226 11.59 -18.92 -5.06
CA ALA A 226 10.76 -20.09 -4.81
C ALA A 226 11.29 -20.99 -3.66
N ASP A 227 12.55 -20.82 -3.29
CA ASP A 227 13.20 -21.51 -2.16
C ASP A 227 12.97 -20.81 -0.80
N ALA A 228 12.34 -19.65 -0.76
CA ALA A 228 12.01 -18.96 0.49
C ALA A 228 11.09 -19.82 1.37
N PRO A 229 11.33 -19.88 2.70
CA PRO A 229 10.54 -20.70 3.60
C PRO A 229 9.13 -20.14 3.81
N THR A 230 8.19 -21.01 4.21
CA THR A 230 6.85 -20.61 4.65
C THR A 230 6.45 -21.35 5.93
N VAL A 231 5.53 -20.79 6.69
CA VAL A 231 5.04 -21.43 7.92
C VAL A 231 4.18 -22.67 7.68
N HIS A 232 3.63 -22.85 6.48
CA HIS A 232 2.66 -23.92 6.16
C HIS A 232 3.20 -24.98 5.19
N THR A 233 4.28 -24.68 4.49
CA THR A 233 5.04 -25.63 3.64
C THR A 233 6.53 -25.41 3.88
N ARG A 234 7.37 -26.30 3.32
CA ARG A 234 8.81 -26.15 3.47
C ARG A 234 9.34 -24.94 2.71
N THR A 235 8.84 -24.72 1.49
CA THR A 235 9.28 -23.64 0.60
C THR A 235 8.08 -22.99 -0.09
N MET A 236 8.26 -21.78 -0.61
CA MET A 236 7.27 -21.11 -1.47
C MET A 236 6.95 -21.97 -2.71
N LYS A 237 7.93 -22.69 -3.27
CA LYS A 237 7.67 -23.63 -4.37
C LYS A 237 6.64 -24.69 -4.00
N ASP A 238 6.79 -25.31 -2.84
CA ASP A 238 5.84 -26.33 -2.38
C ASP A 238 4.44 -25.74 -2.17
N ALA A 239 4.35 -24.46 -1.72
CA ALA A 239 3.10 -23.75 -1.60
C ALA A 239 2.45 -23.51 -2.97
N LEU A 240 3.23 -23.07 -3.97
CA LEU A 240 2.76 -22.87 -5.34
C LEU A 240 2.31 -24.16 -6.00
N ASP A 241 3.06 -25.26 -5.84
CA ASP A 241 2.68 -26.56 -6.40
C ASP A 241 1.34 -27.07 -5.84
N GLN A 242 1.00 -26.69 -4.59
CA GLN A 242 -0.26 -27.06 -3.95
C GLN A 242 -1.41 -26.08 -4.27
N TRP A 243 -1.16 -24.79 -4.41
CA TRP A 243 -2.20 -23.75 -4.38
C TRP A 243 -2.30 -22.88 -5.63
N ASP A 244 -1.31 -22.86 -6.53
CA ASP A 244 -1.43 -22.16 -7.81
C ASP A 244 -2.37 -22.94 -8.74
N ILE A 245 -3.53 -22.36 -9.08
CA ILE A 245 -4.56 -22.97 -9.92
C ILE A 245 -4.08 -23.30 -11.34
N MET A 246 -2.95 -22.75 -11.77
CA MET A 246 -2.32 -23.09 -13.06
C MET A 246 -1.38 -24.31 -12.96
N ARG A 247 -1.08 -24.78 -11.73
CA ARG A 247 -0.24 -25.96 -11.48
C ARG A 247 -1.03 -27.14 -10.93
N THR A 248 -1.89 -26.88 -9.94
CA THR A 248 -2.64 -27.93 -9.26
C THR A 248 -3.96 -28.24 -9.96
N GLN A 249 -4.30 -29.54 -10.00
CA GLN A 249 -5.61 -30.02 -10.46
C GLN A 249 -6.54 -30.36 -9.27
N SER A 250 -6.17 -29.99 -8.05
CA SER A 250 -6.95 -30.29 -6.85
C SER A 250 -8.38 -29.67 -6.93
N PRO A 251 -9.43 -30.49 -6.90
CA PRO A 251 -10.81 -29.99 -6.89
C PRO A 251 -11.11 -29.12 -5.65
N GLU A 252 -10.44 -29.39 -4.54
CA GLU A 252 -10.60 -28.64 -3.29
C GLU A 252 -10.05 -27.22 -3.43
N VAL A 253 -8.87 -27.05 -4.02
CA VAL A 253 -8.26 -25.75 -4.29
C VAL A 253 -9.09 -24.98 -5.30
N GLN A 254 -9.55 -25.63 -6.37
CA GLN A 254 -10.45 -24.96 -7.34
C GLN A 254 -11.75 -24.53 -6.71
N LYS A 255 -12.35 -25.36 -5.84
CA LYS A 255 -13.55 -25.00 -5.07
C LYS A 255 -13.29 -23.83 -4.13
N PHE A 256 -12.16 -23.81 -3.45
CA PHE A 256 -11.76 -22.73 -2.55
C PHE A 256 -11.69 -21.39 -3.28
N TYR A 257 -10.98 -21.29 -4.39
CA TYR A 257 -10.88 -20.04 -5.16
C TYR A 257 -12.18 -19.63 -5.90
N LYS A 258 -13.19 -20.48 -5.91
CA LYS A 258 -14.54 -20.10 -6.35
C LYS A 258 -15.37 -19.42 -5.27
N ALA A 259 -14.90 -19.32 -4.01
CA ALA A 259 -15.59 -18.55 -2.98
C ALA A 259 -15.84 -17.11 -3.46
N GLY A 260 -17.10 -16.70 -3.46
CA GLY A 260 -17.53 -15.45 -4.10
C GLY A 260 -18.41 -14.59 -3.21
N PRO A 261 -18.72 -13.38 -3.66
CA PRO A 261 -19.63 -12.50 -2.94
C PRO A 261 -21.07 -13.03 -2.99
N ALA A 262 -21.83 -12.77 -1.92
CA ALA A 262 -23.27 -13.09 -1.89
C ALA A 262 -24.13 -12.14 -2.73
N GLY A 263 -23.63 -10.94 -2.98
CA GLY A 263 -24.41 -9.87 -3.61
C GLY A 263 -25.48 -9.28 -2.69
N LYS A 264 -25.54 -9.69 -1.43
CA LYS A 264 -26.42 -9.16 -0.37
C LYS A 264 -25.56 -8.55 0.73
N PRO A 265 -25.79 -7.28 1.12
CA PRO A 265 -25.06 -6.67 2.22
C PRO A 265 -25.21 -7.46 3.52
N SER A 266 -24.11 -7.72 4.21
CA SER A 266 -24.08 -8.37 5.52
C SER A 266 -22.93 -7.85 6.36
N GLN A 267 -23.22 -7.49 7.61
CA GLN A 267 -22.20 -7.17 8.62
C GLN A 267 -21.81 -8.40 9.45
N ILE A 268 -22.35 -9.58 9.12
CA ILE A 268 -22.09 -10.82 9.84
C ILE A 268 -20.98 -11.58 9.09
N ALA A 269 -19.86 -11.79 9.75
CA ALA A 269 -18.77 -12.61 9.23
C ALA A 269 -19.23 -14.06 9.02
N PHE A 270 -18.71 -14.73 7.98
CA PHE A 270 -18.92 -16.14 7.66
C PHE A 270 -20.39 -16.51 7.34
N SER A 271 -21.24 -15.52 7.05
CA SER A 271 -22.69 -15.71 6.94
C SER A 271 -23.17 -16.27 5.60
N GLN A 272 -22.28 -16.47 4.62
CA GLN A 272 -22.66 -16.92 3.28
C GLN A 272 -21.64 -17.93 2.70
N ALA A 273 -22.08 -18.73 1.71
CA ALA A 273 -21.27 -19.76 1.06
C ALA A 273 -21.39 -19.73 -0.48
N THR A 274 -21.68 -18.57 -1.05
CA THR A 274 -21.85 -18.38 -2.49
C THR A 274 -20.52 -18.65 -3.23
N ARG A 275 -20.60 -19.24 -4.42
CA ARG A 275 -19.43 -19.55 -5.22
C ARG A 275 -19.61 -19.06 -6.65
N TRP A 276 -18.52 -18.61 -7.26
CA TRP A 276 -18.47 -18.36 -8.68
C TRP A 276 -18.70 -19.65 -9.48
N PRO A 277 -19.38 -19.59 -10.64
CA PRO A 277 -19.57 -20.77 -11.49
C PRO A 277 -18.24 -21.30 -12.07
N SER A 278 -17.29 -20.40 -12.33
CA SER A 278 -15.97 -20.72 -12.89
C SER A 278 -14.88 -19.85 -12.28
N LEU A 279 -13.63 -20.35 -12.30
CA LEU A 279 -12.44 -19.53 -12.04
C LEU A 279 -12.19 -18.57 -13.20
N ASP A 280 -11.46 -17.49 -12.93
CA ASP A 280 -10.84 -16.63 -13.95
C ASP A 280 -9.42 -17.14 -14.20
N VAL A 281 -9.26 -17.91 -15.27
CA VAL A 281 -7.96 -18.46 -15.70
C VAL A 281 -7.39 -17.74 -16.92
N ASP A 282 -8.05 -16.68 -17.37
CA ASP A 282 -7.60 -15.87 -18.50
C ASP A 282 -6.38 -15.02 -18.07
N ARG A 283 -5.20 -15.41 -18.59
CA ARG A 283 -3.94 -14.71 -18.32
C ARG A 283 -3.60 -13.64 -19.37
N ALA A 284 -4.44 -13.47 -20.38
CA ALA A 284 -4.32 -12.39 -21.36
C ALA A 284 -5.11 -11.15 -20.96
N ASP A 285 -6.41 -11.29 -20.66
CA ASP A 285 -7.33 -10.18 -20.39
C ASP A 285 -8.06 -10.27 -19.05
N GLY A 286 -7.78 -11.31 -18.25
CA GLY A 286 -8.36 -11.54 -16.94
C GLY A 286 -7.84 -10.58 -15.86
N CYS A 287 -8.26 -10.85 -14.62
CA CYS A 287 -7.85 -10.06 -13.46
C CYS A 287 -6.35 -10.17 -13.17
N ILE A 288 -5.80 -11.38 -13.27
CA ILE A 288 -4.36 -11.65 -13.14
C ILE A 288 -3.82 -12.02 -14.54
N ARG A 289 -2.81 -11.28 -15.00
CA ARG A 289 -2.22 -11.45 -16.33
C ARG A 289 -0.87 -12.16 -16.26
N SER A 290 -0.49 -12.81 -17.36
CA SER A 290 0.89 -13.28 -17.54
C SER A 290 1.85 -12.11 -17.79
N VAL A 291 3.14 -12.36 -17.68
CA VAL A 291 4.19 -11.34 -17.96
C VAL A 291 4.10 -10.82 -19.39
N GLU A 292 3.74 -11.67 -20.34
CA GLU A 292 3.57 -11.29 -21.75
C GLU A 292 2.41 -10.31 -21.97
N HIS A 293 1.38 -10.36 -21.10
CA HIS A 293 0.18 -9.53 -21.18
C HIS A 293 0.10 -8.51 -20.03
N ALA A 294 1.21 -8.27 -19.35
CA ALA A 294 1.29 -7.35 -18.21
C ALA A 294 0.69 -5.96 -18.55
N TYR A 295 0.10 -5.31 -17.57
CA TYR A 295 -0.40 -3.93 -17.70
C TYR A 295 0.74 -2.95 -17.97
N SER A 296 1.92 -3.19 -17.39
CA SER A 296 3.16 -2.49 -17.72
C SER A 296 4.34 -3.42 -17.44
N GLN A 297 5.46 -3.22 -18.16
CA GLN A 297 6.69 -4.01 -17.98
C GLN A 297 7.52 -3.53 -16.79
N GLU A 298 7.38 -2.27 -16.38
CA GLU A 298 7.82 -1.75 -15.10
C GLU A 298 6.65 -1.71 -14.13
N GLY A 299 6.88 -2.03 -12.86
CA GLY A 299 5.83 -2.34 -11.90
C GLY A 299 4.92 -1.18 -11.49
N GLY A 300 3.93 -1.51 -10.66
CA GLY A 300 2.92 -0.57 -10.18
C GLY A 300 3.40 0.41 -9.11
N LEU A 301 4.67 0.35 -8.68
CA LEU A 301 5.30 1.23 -7.71
C LEU A 301 6.69 1.64 -8.21
N ALA A 302 7.13 2.87 -7.89
CA ALA A 302 8.47 3.34 -8.20
C ALA A 302 9.05 4.17 -7.07
N VAL A 303 10.39 4.16 -6.95
CA VAL A 303 11.14 5.05 -6.07
C VAL A 303 11.81 6.13 -6.90
N LEU A 304 11.67 7.39 -6.50
CA LEU A 304 12.32 8.53 -7.16
C LEU A 304 13.36 9.14 -6.22
N PHE A 305 14.45 9.64 -6.80
CA PHE A 305 15.54 10.32 -6.10
C PHE A 305 15.80 11.68 -6.72
N GLY A 306 16.39 12.59 -5.97
CA GLY A 306 16.76 13.90 -6.47
C GLY A 306 16.99 14.90 -5.34
N ASN A 307 17.18 16.18 -5.71
CA ASN A 307 17.49 17.19 -4.70
C ASN A 307 16.35 17.44 -3.70
N ILE A 308 15.12 17.09 -4.03
CA ILE A 308 13.96 17.15 -3.10
C ILE A 308 13.97 15.96 -2.14
N ALA A 309 14.36 14.78 -2.61
CA ALA A 309 14.29 13.52 -1.89
C ALA A 309 15.60 12.74 -2.04
N LEU A 310 16.64 13.17 -1.34
CA LEU A 310 17.97 12.57 -1.40
C LEU A 310 17.99 11.10 -0.99
N ASN A 311 17.17 10.73 -0.01
CA ASN A 311 17.02 9.36 0.46
C ASN A 311 15.87 8.61 -0.24
N GLY A 312 15.18 9.27 -1.17
CA GLY A 312 14.10 8.72 -1.97
C GLY A 312 12.71 9.16 -1.54
N CYS A 313 11.76 8.94 -2.44
CA CYS A 313 10.32 9.06 -2.24
C CYS A 313 9.61 8.00 -3.09
N VAL A 314 8.33 7.75 -2.83
CA VAL A 314 7.59 6.64 -3.44
C VAL A 314 6.39 7.15 -4.22
N VAL A 315 6.18 6.62 -5.43
CA VAL A 315 5.00 6.87 -6.26
C VAL A 315 4.32 5.56 -6.66
N LYS A 316 2.97 5.56 -6.62
CA LYS A 316 2.15 4.46 -7.13
C LYS A 316 1.90 4.67 -8.63
N THR A 317 2.76 4.10 -9.47
CA THR A 317 2.70 4.23 -10.93
C THR A 317 1.46 3.57 -11.53
N ALA A 318 0.93 2.51 -10.92
CA ALA A 318 -0.29 1.83 -11.34
C ALA A 318 -1.52 2.76 -11.48
N GLY A 319 -1.53 3.88 -10.79
CA GLY A 319 -2.61 4.87 -10.80
C GLY A 319 -2.29 6.16 -11.57
N VAL A 320 -1.10 6.26 -12.19
CA VAL A 320 -0.65 7.44 -12.92
C VAL A 320 -1.06 7.31 -14.39
N ASP A 321 -1.59 8.38 -14.98
CA ASP A 321 -1.84 8.45 -16.42
C ASP A 321 -0.51 8.60 -17.17
N ASP A 322 -0.37 7.94 -18.32
CA ASP A 322 0.88 7.92 -19.08
C ASP A 322 1.37 9.33 -19.48
N SER A 323 0.44 10.27 -19.65
CA SER A 323 0.76 11.69 -19.93
C SER A 323 1.45 12.42 -18.77
N LEU A 324 1.39 11.87 -17.56
CA LEU A 324 1.96 12.44 -16.34
C LEU A 324 3.26 11.74 -15.88
N LEU A 325 3.75 10.75 -16.61
CA LEU A 325 4.99 10.04 -16.25
C LEU A 325 6.20 10.98 -16.22
N VAL A 326 6.19 12.03 -17.06
CA VAL A 326 7.10 13.17 -16.97
C VAL A 326 6.27 14.42 -16.77
N PHE A 327 6.40 15.06 -15.64
CA PHE A 327 5.62 16.23 -15.26
C PHE A 327 6.51 17.37 -14.77
N GLU A 328 6.21 18.59 -15.22
CA GLU A 328 6.90 19.78 -14.74
C GLU A 328 5.91 20.91 -14.51
N GLY A 329 5.89 21.46 -13.30
CA GLY A 329 4.97 22.51 -12.92
C GLY A 329 5.46 23.39 -11.78
N PRO A 330 4.81 24.56 -11.58
CA PRO A 330 5.08 25.41 -10.43
C PRO A 330 4.56 24.77 -9.14
N ALA A 331 5.32 24.95 -8.06
CA ALA A 331 4.93 24.50 -6.73
C ALA A 331 3.78 25.34 -6.17
N HIS A 332 2.77 24.66 -5.61
CA HIS A 332 1.73 25.22 -4.75
C HIS A 332 1.95 24.64 -3.34
N VAL A 333 2.56 25.42 -2.46
CA VAL A 333 3.05 24.93 -1.15
C VAL A 333 2.00 25.09 -0.08
N THR A 334 1.73 24.01 0.66
CA THR A 334 0.89 23.98 1.86
C THR A 334 1.65 23.28 3.00
N GLU A 335 1.32 23.65 4.25
CA GLU A 335 2.03 23.17 5.44
C GLU A 335 1.18 22.22 6.29
N SER A 336 0.01 21.82 5.78
CA SER A 336 -0.84 20.78 6.38
C SER A 336 -1.79 20.18 5.35
N GLN A 337 -2.34 19.00 5.67
CA GLN A 337 -3.41 18.39 4.89
C GLN A 337 -4.64 19.31 4.81
N ASP A 338 -5.02 19.95 5.93
CA ASP A 338 -6.22 20.78 6.00
C ASP A 338 -6.11 22.00 5.08
N GLU A 339 -4.94 22.65 5.06
CA GLU A 339 -4.64 23.77 4.16
C GLU A 339 -4.69 23.31 2.69
N ALA A 340 -4.12 22.14 2.37
CA ALA A 340 -4.18 21.59 1.01
C ALA A 340 -5.62 21.31 0.57
N VAL A 341 -6.44 20.77 1.46
CA VAL A 341 -7.87 20.52 1.22
C VAL A 341 -8.61 21.83 0.96
N GLU A 342 -8.39 22.84 1.80
CA GLU A 342 -9.00 24.17 1.63
C GLU A 342 -8.64 24.78 0.27
N HIS A 343 -7.35 24.75 -0.10
CA HIS A 343 -6.87 25.31 -1.37
C HIS A 343 -7.41 24.57 -2.60
N VAL A 344 -7.65 23.26 -2.51
CA VAL A 344 -8.27 22.49 -3.60
C VAL A 344 -9.76 22.85 -3.70
N LEU A 345 -10.48 22.90 -2.58
CA LEU A 345 -11.93 23.11 -2.59
C LEU A 345 -12.31 24.55 -3.00
N ASN A 346 -11.51 25.55 -2.61
CA ASN A 346 -11.72 26.95 -2.97
C ASN A 346 -11.14 27.36 -4.33
N ASP A 347 -10.73 26.36 -5.14
CA ASP A 347 -10.15 26.55 -6.48
C ASP A 347 -8.86 27.39 -6.53
N SER A 348 -8.09 27.45 -5.42
CA SER A 348 -6.77 28.10 -5.41
C SER A 348 -5.74 27.30 -6.21
N VAL A 349 -5.82 25.96 -6.17
CA VAL A 349 -4.98 25.07 -6.97
C VAL A 349 -5.39 25.10 -8.43
N LYS A 350 -4.41 25.25 -9.33
CA LYS A 350 -4.63 25.33 -10.78
C LYS A 350 -4.06 24.12 -11.51
N ALA A 351 -4.61 23.81 -12.69
CA ALA A 351 -4.04 22.81 -13.58
C ALA A 351 -2.58 23.14 -13.91
N GLY A 352 -1.73 22.13 -13.92
CA GLY A 352 -0.29 22.24 -14.16
C GLY A 352 0.56 22.44 -12.89
N GLU A 353 -0.05 22.58 -11.72
CA GLU A 353 0.69 22.77 -10.47
C GLU A 353 1.11 21.46 -9.81
N VAL A 354 2.20 21.53 -9.03
CA VAL A 354 2.63 20.52 -8.06
C VAL A 354 2.22 20.97 -6.68
N VAL A 355 1.18 20.37 -6.12
CA VAL A 355 0.72 20.64 -4.76
C VAL A 355 1.65 19.95 -3.77
N ILE A 356 2.30 20.74 -2.91
CA ILE A 356 3.24 20.25 -1.90
C ILE A 356 2.57 20.34 -0.54
N VAL A 357 2.51 19.19 0.15
CA VAL A 357 2.03 19.11 1.53
C VAL A 357 3.21 18.70 2.41
N ARG A 358 3.80 19.65 3.12
CA ARG A 358 5.01 19.42 3.93
C ARG A 358 4.76 19.46 5.43
N TYR A 359 5.73 18.99 6.21
CA TYR A 359 5.63 18.81 7.66
C TYR A 359 4.59 17.76 8.10
N GLU A 360 4.26 16.81 7.25
CA GLU A 360 3.41 15.65 7.55
C GLU A 360 4.23 14.34 7.70
N GLY A 361 5.57 14.45 7.65
CA GLY A 361 6.48 13.34 7.85
C GLY A 361 6.58 12.85 9.30
N PRO A 362 7.48 11.87 9.57
CA PRO A 362 7.59 11.23 10.89
C PRO A 362 7.81 12.18 12.06
N LYS A 363 8.62 13.23 11.90
CA LYS A 363 8.90 14.26 12.92
C LYS A 363 7.92 15.42 12.86
N GLY A 364 7.66 15.93 11.66
CA GLY A 364 6.81 17.11 11.44
C GLY A 364 5.34 16.87 11.70
N GLY A 365 4.83 15.72 11.28
CA GLY A 365 3.47 15.23 11.50
C GLY A 365 3.46 13.88 12.24
N PRO A 366 3.85 13.82 13.54
CA PRO A 366 4.09 12.57 14.23
C PRO A 366 2.92 11.60 14.12
N GLY A 367 3.23 10.35 13.71
CA GLY A 367 2.28 9.32 13.35
C GLY A 367 1.91 9.34 11.86
N MET A 368 2.41 10.29 11.07
CA MET A 368 2.21 10.39 9.61
C MET A 368 0.74 10.16 9.24
N GLN A 369 -0.12 11.13 9.53
CA GLN A 369 -1.55 11.03 9.20
C GLN A 369 -1.73 10.63 7.72
N GLU A 370 -2.53 9.61 7.49
CA GLU A 370 -2.81 9.14 6.13
C GLU A 370 -3.73 10.12 5.41
N MET A 371 -3.24 10.70 4.30
CA MET A 371 -3.94 11.73 3.56
C MET A 371 -4.74 11.12 2.42
N LEU A 372 -6.07 11.13 2.53
CA LEU A 372 -7.01 10.71 1.50
C LEU A 372 -7.72 11.89 0.84
N TYR A 373 -8.09 12.89 1.64
CA TYR A 373 -8.90 14.03 1.17
C TYR A 373 -8.23 14.85 0.06
N PRO A 374 -6.95 15.25 0.13
CA PRO A 374 -6.34 16.03 -0.95
C PRO A 374 -6.39 15.30 -2.29
N THR A 375 -6.13 13.99 -2.31
CA THR A 375 -6.13 13.18 -3.54
C THR A 375 -7.53 13.00 -4.11
N SER A 376 -8.53 12.77 -3.24
CA SER A 376 -9.94 12.63 -3.64
C SER A 376 -10.50 13.92 -4.21
N TYR A 377 -10.20 15.05 -3.55
CA TYR A 377 -10.73 16.36 -3.98
C TYR A 377 -10.04 16.91 -5.24
N ILE A 378 -8.74 16.67 -5.43
CA ILE A 378 -8.09 16.96 -6.72
C ILE A 378 -8.78 16.19 -7.85
N LYS A 379 -9.17 14.93 -7.61
CA LYS A 379 -9.91 14.13 -8.59
C LYS A 379 -11.32 14.66 -8.83
N SER A 380 -12.09 15.01 -7.78
CA SER A 380 -13.45 15.57 -7.91
C SER A 380 -13.48 16.90 -8.64
N LYS A 381 -12.43 17.73 -8.49
CA LYS A 381 -12.25 18.99 -9.23
C LYS A 381 -11.76 18.81 -10.68
N GLY A 382 -11.65 17.56 -11.18
CA GLY A 382 -11.17 17.29 -12.53
C GLY A 382 -9.65 17.50 -12.72
N LEU A 383 -8.90 17.76 -11.65
CA LEU A 383 -7.47 18.04 -11.69
C LEU A 383 -6.60 16.79 -11.60
N GLY A 384 -7.17 15.60 -11.47
CA GLY A 384 -6.44 14.34 -11.26
C GLY A 384 -5.50 13.94 -12.39
N LYS A 385 -5.68 14.47 -13.60
CA LYS A 385 -4.79 14.31 -14.76
C LYS A 385 -4.04 15.60 -15.12
N ALA A 386 -4.07 16.61 -14.27
CA ALA A 386 -3.50 17.92 -14.55
C ALA A 386 -2.58 18.45 -13.45
N CYS A 387 -2.57 17.82 -12.28
CA CYS A 387 -1.75 18.22 -11.14
C CYS A 387 -0.95 17.03 -10.59
N ALA A 388 0.14 17.33 -9.91
CA ALA A 388 0.89 16.39 -9.08
C ALA A 388 0.72 16.74 -7.59
N LEU A 389 0.78 15.73 -6.72
CA LEU A 389 0.86 15.85 -5.27
C LEU A 389 2.20 15.36 -4.78
N LEU A 390 2.86 16.11 -3.90
CA LEU A 390 4.14 15.74 -3.28
C LEU A 390 4.07 15.97 -1.77
N THR A 391 4.51 15.01 -0.97
CA THR A 391 4.53 15.14 0.48
C THR A 391 5.72 14.41 1.13
N ASP A 392 6.18 14.92 2.26
CA ASP A 392 7.05 14.19 3.18
C ASP A 392 6.26 13.26 4.13
N GLY A 393 4.95 13.38 4.16
CA GLY A 393 4.02 12.47 4.79
C GLY A 393 3.65 11.27 3.91
N ARG A 394 2.41 10.77 4.00
CA ARG A 394 1.90 9.65 3.20
C ARG A 394 0.47 9.86 2.75
N PHE A 395 0.15 9.29 1.62
CA PHE A 395 -1.20 9.23 1.10
C PHE A 395 -1.90 7.92 1.47
N SER A 396 -3.23 7.91 1.42
CA SER A 396 -4.02 6.69 1.59
C SER A 396 -3.78 5.68 0.46
N GLY A 397 -3.94 4.40 0.75
CA GLY A 397 -3.93 3.33 -0.25
C GLY A 397 -4.99 3.46 -1.33
N GLY A 398 -6.06 4.24 -1.06
CA GLY A 398 -7.10 4.61 -2.04
C GLY A 398 -6.68 5.70 -3.02
N THR A 399 -5.48 6.24 -2.90
CA THR A 399 -4.98 7.30 -3.77
C THR A 399 -4.74 6.82 -5.21
N SER A 400 -5.11 7.66 -6.17
CA SER A 400 -4.80 7.54 -7.60
C SER A 400 -4.30 8.88 -8.14
N GLY A 401 -3.74 8.90 -9.36
CA GLY A 401 -3.10 10.07 -9.95
C GLY A 401 -1.63 10.20 -9.54
N LEU A 402 -0.96 11.27 -9.99
CA LEU A 402 0.46 11.51 -9.72
C LEU A 402 0.65 12.00 -8.28
N SER A 403 0.73 11.05 -7.35
CA SER A 403 0.89 11.32 -5.91
C SER A 403 2.16 10.66 -5.38
N ILE A 404 3.07 11.49 -4.87
CA ILE A 404 4.42 11.12 -4.44
C ILE A 404 4.54 11.36 -2.94
N GLY A 405 4.73 10.29 -2.18
CA GLY A 405 4.84 10.34 -0.72
C GLY A 405 6.23 9.98 -0.20
N HIS A 406 6.39 10.10 1.11
CA HIS A 406 7.57 9.68 1.86
C HIS A 406 8.85 10.42 1.45
N ALA A 407 8.75 11.67 0.94
CA ALA A 407 9.93 12.44 0.55
C ALA A 407 10.92 12.55 1.72
N SER A 408 12.09 11.97 1.53
CA SER A 408 13.11 11.85 2.57
C SER A 408 14.43 12.48 2.15
N PRO A 409 15.05 13.28 3.03
CA PRO A 409 14.62 13.70 4.37
C PRO A 409 13.37 14.60 4.36
N GLU A 410 12.52 14.47 5.39
CA GLU A 410 11.33 15.30 5.57
C GLU A 410 11.67 16.78 5.87
N ALA A 411 10.73 17.70 5.70
CA ALA A 411 10.92 19.12 5.99
C ALA A 411 11.36 19.37 7.44
N ALA A 412 10.73 18.72 8.42
CA ALA A 412 11.08 18.88 9.83
C ALA A 412 12.46 18.32 10.23
N ALA A 413 13.07 17.52 9.35
CA ALA A 413 14.44 17.01 9.50
C ALA A 413 15.46 17.74 8.61
N GLY A 414 15.12 18.91 8.07
CA GLY A 414 16.00 19.71 7.21
C GLY A 414 15.99 19.28 5.73
N GLY A 415 15.01 18.50 5.30
CA GLY A 415 14.87 18.12 3.89
C GLY A 415 14.57 19.29 2.97
N ALA A 416 15.04 19.21 1.71
CA ALA A 416 14.89 20.30 0.74
C ALA A 416 13.42 20.59 0.38
N ILE A 417 12.50 19.67 0.60
CA ILE A 417 11.06 19.93 0.47
C ILE A 417 10.63 21.12 1.35
N GLY A 418 11.27 21.34 2.51
CA GLY A 418 11.07 22.49 3.38
C GLY A 418 11.56 23.82 2.82
N LEU A 419 12.41 23.82 1.78
CA LEU A 419 12.98 25.00 1.15
C LEU A 419 12.18 25.50 -0.04
N ILE A 420 11.24 24.69 -0.55
CA ILE A 420 10.45 25.00 -1.73
C ILE A 420 9.48 26.15 -1.41
N ARG A 421 9.31 27.07 -2.36
CA ARG A 421 8.40 28.22 -2.28
C ARG A 421 7.38 28.18 -3.39
N ASN A 422 6.25 28.84 -3.21
CA ASN A 422 5.23 28.97 -4.26
C ASN A 422 5.86 29.51 -5.56
N GLY A 423 5.54 28.85 -6.67
CA GLY A 423 6.03 29.18 -7.99
C GLY A 423 7.38 28.53 -8.39
N ASP A 424 8.11 27.92 -7.46
CA ASP A 424 9.32 27.16 -7.82
C ASP A 424 8.96 26.02 -8.78
N ARG A 425 9.78 25.82 -9.81
CA ARG A 425 9.56 24.76 -10.80
C ARG A 425 9.99 23.42 -10.24
N ILE A 426 9.09 22.44 -10.27
CA ILE A 426 9.34 21.06 -9.88
C ILE A 426 9.28 20.18 -11.12
N ARG A 427 10.31 19.35 -11.33
CA ARG A 427 10.33 18.32 -12.37
C ARG A 427 10.27 16.94 -11.73
N ILE A 428 9.32 16.16 -12.18
CA ILE A 428 9.10 14.76 -11.84
C ILE A 428 9.31 13.95 -13.13
N ASP A 429 10.16 12.94 -13.08
CA ASP A 429 10.50 12.10 -14.23
C ASP A 429 10.54 10.64 -13.76
N ILE A 430 9.39 9.97 -13.82
CA ILE A 430 9.23 8.59 -13.34
C ILE A 430 10.09 7.61 -14.15
N PRO A 431 10.14 7.66 -15.50
CA PRO A 431 11.04 6.80 -16.27
C PRO A 431 12.51 6.89 -15.85
N ASN A 432 12.98 8.09 -15.56
CA ASN A 432 14.36 8.32 -15.11
C ASN A 432 14.53 8.28 -13.59
N ARG A 433 13.47 7.92 -12.84
CA ARG A 433 13.48 7.82 -11.37
C ARG A 433 13.97 9.09 -10.68
N SER A 434 13.56 10.26 -11.17
CA SER A 434 14.06 11.53 -10.64
C SER A 434 12.97 12.50 -10.22
N ILE A 435 13.25 13.30 -9.17
CA ILE A 435 12.41 14.37 -8.67
C ILE A 435 13.28 15.54 -8.19
N ASN A 436 13.11 16.71 -8.81
CA ASN A 436 13.96 17.86 -8.53
C ASN A 436 13.15 19.16 -8.49
N VAL A 437 13.54 20.06 -7.58
CA VAL A 437 13.26 21.49 -7.74
C VAL A 437 14.34 22.10 -8.63
N LEU A 438 13.91 22.89 -9.63
CA LEU A 438 14.79 23.49 -10.63
C LEU A 438 15.39 24.80 -10.10
N LEU A 439 16.16 24.69 -9.03
CA LEU A 439 16.93 25.78 -8.40
C LEU A 439 18.41 25.44 -8.45
N SER A 440 19.26 26.47 -8.45
CA SER A 440 20.70 26.24 -8.33
C SER A 440 21.09 25.81 -6.90
N ASP A 441 22.24 25.15 -6.78
CA ASP A 441 22.76 24.72 -5.48
C ASP A 441 23.03 25.90 -4.56
N GLU A 442 23.44 27.05 -5.10
CA GLU A 442 23.69 28.30 -4.36
C GLU A 442 22.36 28.83 -3.76
N GLU A 443 21.29 28.81 -4.56
CA GLU A 443 19.96 29.23 -4.08
C GLU A 443 19.42 28.29 -2.99
N LEU A 444 19.58 26.98 -3.16
CA LEU A 444 19.20 26.00 -2.13
C LEU A 444 20.03 26.20 -0.86
N ALA A 445 21.33 26.45 -0.96
CA ALA A 445 22.21 26.72 0.19
C ALA A 445 21.79 28.03 0.91
N ARG A 446 21.48 29.09 0.16
CA ARG A 446 20.98 30.36 0.70
C ARG A 446 19.68 30.16 1.47
N ARG A 447 18.71 29.46 0.86
CA ARG A 447 17.41 29.17 1.50
C ARG A 447 17.55 28.28 2.74
N ARG A 448 18.51 27.35 2.72
CA ARG A 448 18.83 26.51 3.89
C ARG A 448 19.31 27.36 5.06
N THR A 449 20.26 28.28 4.82
CA THR A 449 20.73 29.21 5.85
C THR A 449 19.59 30.06 6.44
N GLU A 450 18.68 30.54 5.60
CA GLU A 450 17.49 31.27 6.05
C GLU A 450 16.53 30.39 6.88
N GLN A 451 16.36 29.12 6.47
CA GLN A 451 15.46 28.18 7.16
C GLN A 451 16.05 27.70 8.49
N ASP A 452 17.37 27.50 8.56
CA ASP A 452 18.09 27.18 9.81
C ASP A 452 17.87 28.28 10.86
N ALA A 453 17.90 29.53 10.45
CA ALA A 453 17.65 30.67 11.35
C ALA A 453 16.17 30.75 11.82
N LYS A 454 15.20 30.32 11.00
CA LYS A 454 13.76 30.30 11.33
C LYS A 454 13.34 29.05 12.11
N GLY A 455 14.07 27.96 11.94
CA GLY A 455 13.72 26.62 12.44
C GLY A 455 12.82 25.85 11.47
N TRP A 456 12.94 24.52 11.50
CA TRP A 456 12.28 23.58 10.59
C TRP A 456 10.90 23.17 11.12
N LYS A 457 9.94 24.09 11.06
CA LYS A 457 8.56 23.93 11.53
C LYS A 457 7.61 24.75 10.65
N PRO A 458 6.31 24.42 10.64
CA PRO A 458 5.30 25.20 9.95
C PRO A 458 5.33 26.68 10.36
N ALA A 459 5.03 27.58 9.43
CA ALA A 459 4.98 29.02 9.67
C ALA A 459 3.85 29.41 10.65
N LEU A 460 2.72 28.69 10.55
CA LEU A 460 1.57 28.89 11.44
C LEU A 460 1.37 27.68 12.36
N PRO A 461 0.91 27.90 13.60
CA PRO A 461 0.53 26.82 14.50
C PRO A 461 -0.62 25.98 13.89
N ARG A 462 -0.50 24.66 13.96
CA ARG A 462 -1.55 23.75 13.52
C ARG A 462 -2.59 23.52 14.63
N PRO A 463 -3.90 23.40 14.29
CA PRO A 463 -4.94 23.07 15.26
C PRO A 463 -4.80 21.65 15.82
N ARG A 464 -4.08 20.77 15.13
CA ARG A 464 -3.88 19.35 15.51
C ARG A 464 -3.16 19.23 16.86
N LYS A 465 -3.82 18.54 17.82
CA LYS A 465 -3.21 18.21 19.12
C LYS A 465 -2.30 16.99 18.98
N VAL A 466 -1.01 17.18 19.26
CA VAL A 466 -0.03 16.08 19.33
C VAL A 466 0.03 15.58 20.77
N SER A 467 -0.30 14.30 20.98
CA SER A 467 -0.26 13.66 22.31
C SER A 467 1.17 13.54 22.85
N ALA A 468 1.31 13.32 24.16
CA ALA A 468 2.62 13.10 24.78
C ALA A 468 3.36 11.89 24.16
N ALA A 469 2.63 10.81 23.86
CA ALA A 469 3.18 9.62 23.20
C ALA A 469 3.73 9.93 21.80
N LEU A 470 3.01 10.73 21.00
CA LEU A 470 3.45 11.14 19.66
C LEU A 470 4.63 12.14 19.74
N LYS A 471 4.68 13.00 20.78
CA LYS A 471 5.83 13.88 20.99
C LYS A 471 7.10 13.07 21.33
N ALA A 472 6.98 12.04 22.16
CA ALA A 472 8.08 11.12 22.46
C ALA A 472 8.52 10.34 21.22
N TYR A 473 7.56 9.84 20.42
CA TYR A 473 7.85 9.19 19.15
C TYR A 473 8.62 10.12 18.20
N ALA A 474 8.19 11.37 18.01
CA ALA A 474 8.85 12.33 17.12
C ALA A 474 10.32 12.63 17.47
N LYS A 475 10.71 12.46 18.75
CA LYS A 475 12.10 12.63 19.20
C LYS A 475 13.01 11.48 18.79
N LEU A 476 12.46 10.27 18.74
CA LEU A 476 13.22 9.03 18.51
C LEU A 476 13.02 8.48 17.09
N VAL A 477 12.12 9.06 16.30
CA VAL A 477 11.75 8.48 15.01
C VAL A 477 12.83 8.67 13.97
N MET A 478 13.08 7.59 13.21
CA MET A 478 13.87 7.59 11.99
C MET A 478 13.05 8.15 10.82
N SER A 479 13.74 8.48 9.73
CA SER A 479 13.14 8.96 8.49
C SER A 479 12.25 7.88 7.83
N ALA A 480 11.36 8.30 6.91
CA ALA A 480 10.45 7.41 6.20
C ALA A 480 11.17 6.37 5.32
N ASP A 481 12.35 6.70 4.77
CA ASP A 481 13.21 5.75 4.05
C ASP A 481 13.77 4.61 4.94
N LYS A 482 13.61 4.72 6.26
CA LYS A 482 13.92 3.71 7.28
C LYS A 482 12.66 3.10 7.92
N GLY A 483 11.47 3.31 7.32
CA GLY A 483 10.21 2.80 7.85
C GLY A 483 9.59 3.63 8.97
N ALA A 484 10.14 4.82 9.29
CA ALA A 484 9.64 5.70 10.36
C ALA A 484 9.49 4.99 11.72
N VAL A 485 10.38 4.06 12.05
CA VAL A 485 10.44 3.38 13.35
C VAL A 485 11.25 4.19 14.36
N ARG A 486 11.18 3.83 15.64
CA ARG A 486 12.01 4.46 16.67
C ARG A 486 13.44 3.97 16.56
N ASP A 487 14.37 4.89 16.58
CA ASP A 487 15.79 4.60 16.76
C ASP A 487 16.07 4.33 18.24
N LEU A 488 16.22 3.05 18.58
CA LEU A 488 16.47 2.65 19.98
C LEU A 488 17.90 2.93 20.43
N SER A 489 18.85 3.11 19.50
CA SER A 489 20.23 3.47 19.85
C SER A 489 20.33 4.82 20.54
N LEU A 490 19.34 5.69 20.34
CA LEU A 490 19.23 6.98 21.04
C LEU A 490 18.81 6.86 22.52
N LEU A 491 18.56 5.65 23.01
CA LEU A 491 18.24 5.38 24.42
C LEU A 491 19.46 4.87 25.22
N ASP A 492 20.54 4.54 24.53
CA ASP A 492 21.76 3.99 25.13
C ASP A 492 22.75 5.10 25.57
N ASP A 493 22.44 6.37 25.26
CA ASP A 493 23.13 7.59 25.71
C ASP A 493 22.40 8.24 26.90
#